data_104f4141287e62c9a83892e3871270bd
#
_entry.id   104f4141287e62c9a83892e3871270bd
#
_cell.length_a   1.000
_cell.length_b   1.000
_cell.length_c   1.000
_cell.angle_alpha   90.00
_cell.angle_beta   90.00
_cell.angle_gamma   90.00
#
_symmetry.space_group_name_H-M   'P 1'
#
loop_
_entity.id
_entity.type
_entity.pdbx_description
1 polymer ?
#
loop_
_entity_poly.entity_id
_entity_poly.type
_entity_poly.pdbx_seq_one_letter_code
_entity_poly.pdbx_strand_id
1 'polypeptide(L)'
;MKFHYKKTFLHLLVVVLLGLPILASATELGNKILFTLDPESHGELADVTVSIRSFAIDLKKSLVIWKLYGVEYARGFNLSAIDIITEELGNPTKISVEIREAGGKTLKESLTVRPTDIVLIWMTDAHTPAFYQSKPEPGPGARVVVTADPIVKKDGGVLV
;
A
#
# COMPACT_ATOMS: atom_id res chain seq x y z
N MET A 1 -2.02 -56.95 37.99
CA MET A 1 -0.93 -56.38 37.19
C MET A 1 -1.44 -55.59 35.98
N LYS A 2 -2.45 -54.74 36.14
CA LYS A 2 -3.09 -53.98 35.00
C LYS A 2 -3.16 -52.46 35.17
N PHE A 3 -2.60 -51.88 36.24
CA PHE A 3 -2.79 -50.43 36.51
C PHE A 3 -1.61 -49.52 36.16
N HIS A 4 -0.44 -50.06 35.84
CA HIS A 4 0.75 -49.20 35.56
C HIS A 4 0.81 -48.76 34.10
N TYR A 5 0.23 -49.47 33.16
CA TYR A 5 0.28 -49.15 31.73
C TYR A 5 -0.51 -47.89 31.34
N LYS A 6 -1.60 -47.58 32.05
CA LYS A 6 -2.41 -46.40 31.76
C LYS A 6 -1.73 -45.11 32.17
N LYS A 7 -0.96 -45.08 33.26
CA LYS A 7 -0.25 -43.88 33.72
C LYS A 7 0.95 -43.56 32.82
N THR A 8 1.73 -44.56 32.43
CA THR A 8 2.86 -44.36 31.52
C THR A 8 2.42 -43.95 30.12
N PHE A 9 1.30 -44.48 29.61
CA PHE A 9 0.75 -44.07 28.33
C PHE A 9 0.24 -42.62 28.34
N LEU A 10 -0.37 -42.17 29.45
CA LEU A 10 -0.85 -40.80 29.61
C LEU A 10 0.32 -39.83 29.68
N HIS A 11 1.42 -40.16 30.36
CA HIS A 11 2.62 -39.28 30.42
C HIS A 11 3.32 -39.21 29.05
N LEU A 12 3.39 -40.31 28.30
CA LEU A 12 3.94 -40.34 26.95
C LEU A 12 3.11 -39.47 25.99
N LEU A 13 1.78 -39.52 26.08
CA LEU A 13 0.87 -38.72 25.27
C LEU A 13 1.02 -37.20 25.56
N VAL A 14 1.17 -36.84 26.85
CA VAL A 14 1.38 -35.41 27.24
C VAL A 14 2.72 -34.88 26.74
N VAL A 15 3.79 -35.68 26.79
CA VAL A 15 5.12 -35.31 26.30
C VAL A 15 5.11 -35.13 24.76
N VAL A 16 4.39 -35.98 24.03
CA VAL A 16 4.23 -35.83 22.57
C VAL A 16 3.41 -34.59 22.24
N LEU A 17 2.41 -34.22 23.01
CA LEU A 17 1.58 -33.03 22.77
C LEU A 17 2.33 -31.73 23.08
N LEU A 18 3.25 -31.74 24.08
CA LEU A 18 4.10 -30.60 24.43
C LEU A 18 5.33 -30.45 23.51
N GLY A 19 5.69 -31.50 22.80
CA GLY A 19 6.84 -31.55 21.89
C GLY A 19 6.51 -31.22 20.44
N LEU A 20 5.26 -30.87 20.08
CA LEU A 20 4.95 -30.38 18.75
C LEU A 20 5.58 -28.99 18.62
N PRO A 21 6.60 -28.82 17.73
CA PRO A 21 7.11 -27.48 17.45
C PRO A 21 5.92 -26.70 16.92
N ILE A 22 5.60 -25.59 17.59
CA ILE A 22 4.80 -24.55 16.98
C ILE A 22 5.63 -24.09 15.80
N LEU A 23 5.38 -24.65 14.62
CA LEU A 23 5.86 -24.14 13.36
C LEU A 23 5.21 -22.76 13.21
N ALA A 24 5.81 -21.78 13.87
CA ALA A 24 5.46 -20.40 13.69
C ALA A 24 5.58 -20.14 12.19
N SER A 25 4.48 -19.76 11.58
CA SER A 25 4.38 -19.39 10.17
C SER A 25 5.18 -18.13 9.88
N ALA A 26 6.51 -18.24 9.94
CA ALA A 26 7.46 -17.18 9.57
C ALA A 26 7.57 -17.02 8.03
N THR A 27 6.79 -17.82 7.27
CA THR A 27 6.92 -17.91 5.81
C THR A 27 6.11 -16.89 5.02
N GLU A 28 5.19 -16.14 5.62
CA GLU A 28 4.32 -15.25 4.85
C GLU A 28 5.00 -13.93 4.43
N LEU A 29 5.90 -13.36 5.23
CA LEU A 29 6.60 -12.12 4.84
C LEU A 29 7.63 -12.34 3.72
N GLY A 30 8.23 -13.52 3.65
CA GLY A 30 9.29 -13.83 2.69
C GLY A 30 8.83 -13.88 1.23
N ASN A 31 7.57 -14.12 0.96
CA ASN A 31 7.04 -14.25 -0.40
C ASN A 31 6.24 -13.02 -0.87
N LYS A 32 6.24 -11.93 -0.10
CA LYS A 32 5.45 -10.73 -0.41
C LYS A 32 6.23 -9.76 -1.28
N ILE A 33 5.54 -9.14 -2.23
CA ILE A 33 6.02 -7.97 -2.97
C ILE A 33 5.55 -6.74 -2.21
N LEU A 34 6.47 -5.83 -1.90
CA LEU A 34 6.15 -4.55 -1.28
C LEU A 34 6.07 -3.48 -2.35
N PHE A 35 4.98 -2.73 -2.36
CA PHE A 35 4.79 -1.57 -3.21
C PHE A 35 5.15 -0.29 -2.47
N THR A 36 5.73 0.66 -3.19
CA THR A 36 5.98 2.03 -2.73
C THR A 36 5.47 2.97 -3.81
N LEU A 37 4.78 4.02 -3.41
CA LEU A 37 4.24 5.06 -4.27
C LEU A 37 5.03 6.35 -4.02
N ASP A 38 5.35 7.08 -5.09
CA ASP A 38 5.99 8.38 -5.03
C ASP A 38 5.32 9.34 -6.04
N PRO A 39 4.63 10.40 -5.57
CA PRO A 39 4.36 10.73 -4.16
C PRO A 39 3.42 9.73 -3.47
N GLU A 40 3.60 9.54 -2.15
CA GLU A 40 2.76 8.65 -1.35
C GLU A 40 1.30 9.13 -1.33
N SER A 41 1.10 10.46 -1.25
CA SER A 41 -0.19 11.10 -1.40
C SER A 41 -0.31 11.69 -2.81
N HIS A 42 -1.35 11.33 -3.53
CA HIS A 42 -1.53 11.70 -4.93
C HIS A 42 -2.99 12.07 -5.22
N GLY A 43 -3.16 13.12 -6.03
CA GLY A 43 -4.45 13.60 -6.51
C GLY A 43 -4.98 12.81 -7.71
N GLU A 44 -6.06 13.33 -8.31
CA GLU A 44 -6.55 12.84 -9.59
C GLU A 44 -5.63 13.27 -10.74
N LEU A 45 -5.54 12.45 -11.78
CA LEU A 45 -4.73 12.71 -12.98
C LEU A 45 -3.28 13.08 -12.67
N ALA A 46 -2.75 12.60 -11.55
CA ALA A 46 -1.40 12.87 -11.09
C ALA A 46 -0.42 11.80 -11.56
N ASP A 47 0.81 12.23 -11.88
CA ASP A 47 1.92 11.33 -12.15
C ASP A 47 2.37 10.68 -10.85
N VAL A 48 2.45 9.34 -10.84
CA VAL A 48 2.87 8.55 -9.68
C VAL A 48 3.84 7.47 -10.13
N THR A 49 5.01 7.43 -9.51
CA THR A 49 5.95 6.33 -9.67
C THR A 49 5.59 5.20 -8.71
N VAL A 50 5.31 4.03 -9.25
CA VAL A 50 5.04 2.82 -8.49
C VAL A 50 6.26 1.93 -8.52
N SER A 51 6.86 1.69 -7.35
CA SER A 51 8.06 0.85 -7.20
C SER A 51 7.73 -0.42 -6.43
N ILE A 52 8.48 -1.49 -6.71
CA ILE A 52 8.39 -2.76 -5.98
C ILE A 52 9.71 -3.17 -5.36
N ARG A 53 9.60 -3.88 -4.23
CA ARG A 53 10.69 -4.61 -3.59
C ARG A 53 10.24 -6.02 -3.27
N SER A 54 11.14 -6.98 -3.40
CA SER A 54 10.93 -8.36 -2.97
C SER A 54 12.16 -8.85 -2.20
N PHE A 55 11.91 -9.57 -1.10
CA PHE A 55 12.98 -10.23 -0.35
C PHE A 55 13.12 -11.72 -0.76
N ALA A 56 12.19 -12.22 -1.55
CA ALA A 56 12.10 -13.63 -1.94
C ALA A 56 12.71 -13.92 -3.30
N ILE A 57 12.82 -12.91 -4.16
CA ILE A 57 13.29 -13.01 -5.55
C ILE A 57 14.23 -11.84 -5.86
N ASP A 58 15.34 -12.13 -6.53
CA ASP A 58 16.24 -11.10 -7.05
C ASP A 58 15.66 -10.46 -8.32
N LEU A 59 15.12 -9.24 -8.18
CA LEU A 59 14.52 -8.51 -9.29
C LEU A 59 15.47 -8.28 -10.45
N LYS A 60 16.78 -8.12 -10.18
CA LYS A 60 17.79 -7.88 -11.22
C LYS A 60 17.91 -9.03 -12.22
N LYS A 61 17.58 -10.24 -11.77
CA LYS A 61 17.65 -11.48 -12.58
C LYS A 61 16.28 -12.00 -12.99
N SER A 62 15.23 -11.24 -12.71
CA SER A 62 13.85 -11.67 -12.92
C SER A 62 13.16 -10.85 -14.00
N LEU A 63 12.31 -11.51 -14.77
CA LEU A 63 11.39 -10.85 -15.67
C LEU A 63 10.22 -10.29 -14.84
N VAL A 64 10.01 -9.00 -14.93
CA VAL A 64 8.90 -8.30 -14.26
C VAL A 64 7.87 -7.90 -15.32
N ILE A 65 6.62 -8.20 -15.06
CA ILE A 65 5.49 -7.90 -15.93
C ILE A 65 4.49 -7.08 -15.13
N TRP A 66 4.29 -5.86 -15.54
CA TRP A 66 3.32 -4.94 -14.96
C TRP A 66 2.04 -4.96 -15.78
N LYS A 67 0.90 -4.93 -15.11
CA LYS A 67 -0.41 -4.87 -15.74
C LYS A 67 -1.25 -3.78 -15.08
N LEU A 68 -1.91 -2.98 -15.90
CA LEU A 68 -2.96 -2.04 -15.48
C LEU A 68 -4.31 -2.61 -15.91
N TYR A 69 -5.25 -2.71 -14.99
CA TYR A 69 -6.58 -3.29 -15.22
C TYR A 69 -6.54 -4.68 -15.86
N GLY A 70 -5.50 -5.47 -15.58
CA GLY A 70 -5.29 -6.80 -16.16
C GLY A 70 -4.62 -6.82 -17.53
N VAL A 71 -4.43 -5.68 -18.18
CA VAL A 71 -3.73 -5.54 -19.47
C VAL A 71 -2.24 -5.30 -19.22
N GLU A 72 -1.36 -5.96 -19.97
CA GLU A 72 0.08 -5.75 -19.87
C GLU A 72 0.42 -4.30 -20.24
N TYR A 73 1.07 -3.61 -19.29
CA TYR A 73 1.48 -2.21 -19.43
C TYR A 73 2.97 -2.09 -19.73
N ALA A 74 3.79 -2.85 -19.01
CA ALA A 74 5.23 -2.86 -19.20
C ALA A 74 5.83 -4.23 -18.84
N ARG A 75 6.93 -4.59 -19.52
CA ARG A 75 7.65 -5.83 -19.29
C ARG A 75 9.15 -5.61 -19.45
N GLY A 76 9.94 -6.16 -18.55
CA GLY A 76 11.40 -6.09 -18.64
C GLY A 76 12.12 -6.83 -17.54
N PHE A 77 13.40 -7.09 -17.74
CA PHE A 77 14.28 -7.53 -16.65
C PHE A 77 14.63 -6.34 -15.76
N ASN A 78 14.70 -6.55 -14.46
CA ASN A 78 15.03 -5.50 -13.47
C ASN A 78 14.08 -4.28 -13.53
N LEU A 79 12.88 -4.45 -14.05
CA LEU A 79 11.88 -3.38 -14.15
C LEU A 79 11.15 -3.21 -12.80
N SER A 80 11.86 -2.62 -11.84
CA SER A 80 11.38 -2.46 -10.45
C SER A 80 10.46 -1.27 -10.23
N ALA A 81 10.26 -0.41 -11.22
CA ALA A 81 9.38 0.75 -11.13
C ALA A 81 8.72 1.06 -12.47
N ILE A 82 7.54 1.66 -12.43
CA ILE A 82 6.81 2.21 -13.57
C ILE A 82 6.20 3.55 -13.16
N ASP A 83 6.00 4.42 -14.15
CA ASP A 83 5.24 5.65 -13.98
C ASP A 83 3.84 5.46 -14.52
N ILE A 84 2.85 5.90 -13.79
CA ILE A 84 1.44 5.85 -14.15
C ILE A 84 0.79 7.21 -13.92
N ILE A 85 -0.32 7.45 -14.58
CA ILE A 85 -1.22 8.56 -14.26
C ILE A 85 -2.41 7.97 -13.49
N THR A 86 -2.74 8.58 -12.35
CA THR A 86 -3.91 8.19 -11.57
C THR A 86 -5.19 8.53 -12.32
N GLU A 87 -6.26 7.82 -12.01
CA GLU A 87 -7.60 8.10 -12.54
C GLU A 87 -8.22 9.34 -11.87
N GLU A 88 -9.38 9.72 -12.34
CA GLU A 88 -10.22 10.73 -11.68
C GLU A 88 -10.63 10.30 -10.26
N LEU A 89 -10.96 11.27 -9.42
CA LEU A 89 -11.47 11.02 -8.07
C LEU A 89 -12.65 10.03 -8.08
N GLY A 90 -12.53 8.99 -7.25
CA GLY A 90 -13.52 7.92 -7.16
C GLY A 90 -13.23 6.71 -8.05
N ASN A 91 -12.34 6.83 -9.02
CA ASN A 91 -11.94 5.75 -9.91
C ASN A 91 -10.59 5.17 -9.49
N PRO A 92 -10.54 3.95 -8.92
CA PRO A 92 -9.29 3.38 -8.48
C PRO A 92 -8.49 2.81 -9.65
N THR A 93 -7.18 3.09 -9.69
CA THR A 93 -6.24 2.46 -10.62
C THR A 93 -5.84 1.08 -10.08
N LYS A 94 -6.14 0.02 -10.82
CA LYS A 94 -5.78 -1.35 -10.45
C LYS A 94 -4.47 -1.76 -11.12
N ILE A 95 -3.47 -2.05 -10.31
CA ILE A 95 -2.13 -2.45 -10.75
C ILE A 95 -1.89 -3.88 -10.28
N SER A 96 -1.31 -4.70 -11.13
CA SER A 96 -0.78 -5.99 -10.72
C SER A 96 0.61 -6.20 -11.30
N VAL A 97 1.45 -6.90 -10.55
CA VAL A 97 2.80 -7.25 -10.96
C VAL A 97 2.99 -8.76 -10.88
N GLU A 98 3.65 -9.30 -11.88
CA GLU A 98 4.07 -10.69 -11.92
C GLU A 98 5.59 -10.73 -12.12
N ILE A 99 6.29 -11.37 -11.19
CA ILE A 99 7.75 -11.52 -11.21
C ILE A 99 8.06 -12.98 -11.48
N ARG A 100 8.83 -13.25 -12.54
CA ARG A 100 9.26 -14.60 -12.94
C ARG A 100 10.78 -14.70 -12.85
N GLU A 101 11.26 -15.54 -11.96
CA GLU A 101 12.67 -15.86 -11.81
C GLU A 101 13.09 -16.95 -12.80
N ALA A 102 14.34 -16.93 -13.26
CA ALA A 102 14.89 -17.96 -14.15
C ALA A 102 14.81 -19.38 -13.56
N GLY A 103 14.81 -19.52 -12.24
CA GLY A 103 14.60 -20.77 -11.49
C GLY A 103 13.16 -21.30 -11.49
N GLY A 104 12.23 -20.62 -12.15
CA GLY A 104 10.82 -21.04 -12.27
C GLY A 104 9.92 -20.50 -11.15
N LYS A 105 10.46 -19.85 -10.13
CA LYS A 105 9.65 -19.20 -9.08
C LYS A 105 8.90 -18.01 -9.67
N THR A 106 7.61 -17.92 -9.34
CA THR A 106 6.75 -16.81 -9.79
C THR A 106 6.06 -16.22 -8.58
N LEU A 107 6.12 -14.90 -8.45
CA LEU A 107 5.34 -14.13 -7.48
C LEU A 107 4.36 -13.22 -8.22
N LYS A 108 3.17 -13.05 -7.63
CA LYS A 108 2.14 -12.14 -8.13
C LYS A 108 1.58 -11.36 -6.95
N GLU A 109 1.39 -10.07 -7.16
CA GLU A 109 0.78 -9.19 -6.17
C GLU A 109 -0.03 -8.11 -6.89
N SER A 110 -0.97 -7.48 -6.18
CA SER A 110 -1.79 -6.41 -6.73
C SER A 110 -1.92 -5.26 -5.75
N LEU A 111 -2.03 -4.06 -6.30
CA LEU A 111 -2.22 -2.82 -5.59
C LEU A 111 -3.40 -2.08 -6.21
N THR A 112 -4.21 -1.46 -5.38
CA THR A 112 -5.25 -0.52 -5.81
C THR A 112 -4.86 0.88 -5.34
N VAL A 113 -4.58 1.75 -6.29
CA VAL A 113 -4.24 3.16 -6.06
C VAL A 113 -5.53 3.95 -6.13
N ARG A 114 -5.82 4.73 -5.08
CA ARG A 114 -7.01 5.57 -5.02
C ARG A 114 -6.57 7.02 -4.95
N PRO A 115 -6.91 7.83 -5.97
CA PRO A 115 -6.62 9.26 -5.89
C PRO A 115 -7.41 9.90 -4.76
N THR A 116 -6.76 10.81 -4.05
CA THR A 116 -7.35 11.60 -2.96
C THR A 116 -7.08 13.06 -3.25
N ASP A 117 -8.03 13.92 -2.92
CA ASP A 117 -7.82 15.35 -2.98
C ASP A 117 -7.95 15.97 -1.60
N ILE A 118 -7.27 17.09 -1.39
CA ILE A 118 -7.26 17.79 -0.10
C ILE A 118 -7.56 19.24 -0.36
N VAL A 119 -8.68 19.74 0.16
CA VAL A 119 -8.96 21.15 0.21
C VAL A 119 -8.26 21.77 1.42
N LEU A 120 -7.33 22.67 1.18
CA LEU A 120 -6.72 23.46 2.25
C LEU A 120 -7.55 24.73 2.46
N ILE A 121 -8.21 24.80 3.60
CA ILE A 121 -8.91 25.98 4.07
C ILE A 121 -8.01 26.69 5.07
N TRP A 122 -7.63 27.92 4.77
CA TRP A 122 -6.84 28.72 5.69
C TRP A 122 -7.56 29.99 6.09
N MET A 123 -7.46 30.32 7.35
CA MET A 123 -8.06 31.50 7.96
C MET A 123 -6.98 32.28 8.71
N THR A 124 -7.11 33.59 8.72
CA THR A 124 -6.24 34.48 9.48
C THR A 124 -7.10 35.42 10.33
N ASP A 125 -6.59 35.85 11.45
CA ASP A 125 -7.18 36.91 12.27
C ASP A 125 -6.91 38.30 11.76
N ALA A 126 -6.18 38.45 10.63
CA ALA A 126 -5.94 39.72 9.98
C ALA A 126 -7.26 40.31 9.42
N HIS A 127 -7.50 41.58 9.69
CA HIS A 127 -8.65 42.29 9.16
C HIS A 127 -8.48 42.50 7.64
N THR A 128 -9.36 41.89 6.86
CA THR A 128 -9.39 42.07 5.41
C THR A 128 -10.46 43.11 5.06
N PRO A 129 -10.12 44.26 4.45
CA PRO A 129 -11.11 45.24 4.03
C PRO A 129 -12.14 44.60 3.07
N ALA A 130 -13.40 45.03 3.17
CA ALA A 130 -14.51 44.45 2.41
C ALA A 130 -14.37 44.59 0.86
N PHE A 131 -13.54 45.49 0.38
CA PHE A 131 -13.25 45.66 -1.04
C PHE A 131 -12.13 44.74 -1.58
N TYR A 132 -11.47 43.98 -0.70
CA TYR A 132 -10.38 43.12 -1.09
C TYR A 132 -10.93 41.75 -1.49
N GLN A 133 -10.95 41.44 -2.78
CA GLN A 133 -11.50 40.18 -3.31
C GLN A 133 -10.47 39.06 -3.38
N SER A 134 -9.24 39.28 -2.94
CA SER A 134 -8.21 38.23 -2.89
C SER A 134 -8.12 37.57 -1.54
N LYS A 135 -7.34 36.48 -1.48
CA LYS A 135 -7.07 35.78 -0.23
C LYS A 135 -6.42 36.72 0.76
N PRO A 136 -6.83 36.75 2.04
CA PRO A 136 -6.24 37.60 3.04
C PRO A 136 -4.74 37.28 3.19
N GLU A 137 -3.89 38.33 3.08
CA GLU A 137 -2.46 38.15 3.34
C GLU A 137 -2.21 38.32 4.84
N PRO A 138 -1.62 37.31 5.50
CA PRO A 138 -1.28 37.39 6.90
C PRO A 138 -0.16 38.44 7.09
N GLY A 139 -0.42 39.44 7.92
CA GLY A 139 0.59 40.42 8.33
C GLY A 139 1.61 39.80 9.31
N PRO A 140 2.71 40.52 9.60
CA PRO A 140 3.68 40.10 10.61
C PRO A 140 3.02 39.82 11.96
N GLY A 141 3.18 38.61 12.50
CA GLY A 141 2.60 38.19 13.77
C GLY A 141 1.15 37.76 13.72
N ALA A 142 0.49 37.71 12.56
CA ALA A 142 -0.86 37.20 12.44
C ALA A 142 -0.91 35.69 12.68
N ARG A 143 -1.97 35.25 13.36
CA ARG A 143 -2.24 33.83 13.53
C ARG A 143 -2.88 33.28 12.25
N VAL A 144 -2.31 32.21 11.73
CA VAL A 144 -2.86 31.46 10.58
C VAL A 144 -3.31 30.10 11.07
N VAL A 145 -4.57 29.74 10.80
CA VAL A 145 -5.12 28.42 11.03
C VAL A 145 -5.33 27.77 9.68
N VAL A 146 -4.74 26.60 9.48
CA VAL A 146 -4.89 25.80 8.26
C VAL A 146 -5.64 24.54 8.62
N THR A 147 -6.75 24.29 7.94
CA THR A 147 -7.52 23.05 8.03
C THR A 147 -7.38 22.30 6.72
N ALA A 148 -6.96 21.05 6.79
CA ALA A 148 -6.94 20.14 5.66
C ALA A 148 -8.24 19.32 5.68
N ASP A 149 -9.05 19.42 4.63
CA ASP A 149 -10.27 18.64 4.46
C ASP A 149 -10.08 17.66 3.30
N PRO A 150 -9.90 16.36 3.59
CA PRO A 150 -9.69 15.36 2.56
C PRO A 150 -10.99 15.07 1.81
N ILE A 151 -10.98 15.22 0.49
CA ILE A 151 -12.09 14.81 -0.37
C ILE A 151 -11.89 13.34 -0.76
N VAL A 152 -12.70 12.46 -0.19
CA VAL A 152 -12.72 11.04 -0.54
C VAL A 152 -14.03 10.72 -1.25
N LYS A 153 -13.99 10.35 -2.52
CA LYS A 153 -15.14 9.77 -3.22
C LYS A 153 -15.15 8.26 -2.98
N LYS A 154 -16.20 7.77 -2.38
CA LYS A 154 -16.50 6.33 -2.31
C LYS A 154 -17.60 6.04 -3.34
N ASP A 155 -17.45 4.91 -4.07
CA ASP A 155 -18.34 4.44 -5.14
C ASP A 155 -19.74 5.12 -5.17
N GLY A 156 -19.87 6.18 -5.98
CA GLY A 156 -21.14 6.87 -6.23
C GLY A 156 -21.47 8.11 -5.37
N GLY A 157 -20.60 8.59 -4.50
CA GLY A 157 -20.86 9.79 -3.69
C GLY A 157 -19.60 10.45 -3.13
N VAL A 158 -19.66 11.78 -2.97
CA VAL A 158 -18.65 12.55 -2.23
C VAL A 158 -18.93 12.37 -0.74
N LEU A 159 -17.98 11.86 0.02
CA LEU A 159 -18.03 11.93 1.48
C LEU A 159 -17.36 13.26 1.87
N VAL A 160 -18.14 14.20 2.35
CA VAL A 160 -17.70 15.42 3.00
C VAL A 160 -17.60 15.16 4.48
#